data_8516547b2a63339b3020e7c66d3eaa4b
#
_entry.id   8516547b2a63339b3020e7c66d3eaa4b
#
_cell.length_a   1.000
_cell.length_b   1.000
_cell.length_c   1.000
_cell.angle_alpha   90.00
_cell.angle_beta   90.00
_cell.angle_gamma   90.00
#
_symmetry.space_group_name_H-M   'P 1'
#
loop_
_entity.id
_entity.type
_entity.pdbx_description
1 polymer ?
#
loop_
_entity_poly.entity_id
_entity_poly.type
_entity_poly.pdbx_seq_one_letter_code
_entity_poly.pdbx_strand_id
1 'polypeptide(L)'
;TPTNTTPTTTPPTYTNSTLKWDGITYSNSADMNEGRGASVGAGTQNAAMVNGGQTPTSPYRQYVGYTEHYNGSTWSEQADSTGEELGGGGFGTQNAAVRVGGLTPQSSPANYPNNTEIWNGTSWSNGPDHNDSNRRFFGSGGSFDAGIIAAGGTYPGSGNKSETWDGTSWTVINPTVQSVFGNSLAGSSNSAHTVGTHCQVNGGQFSNYFDGLTYRIGPNLNNARGFAGTNAAGLSSCHLYAGGSSYPAPIGPVAYQTHGSCTEIYTARNLTTGSFARVDISGLKVHNIQS
;
A
#
# COMPACT_ATOMS: atom_id res chain seq x y z
N THR A 1 8.36 -20.42 42.32
CA THR A 1 7.12 -19.86 41.72
C THR A 1 7.53 -18.96 40.56
N PRO A 2 7.22 -19.30 39.29
CA PRO A 2 7.47 -18.38 38.17
C PRO A 2 6.45 -17.25 38.27
N THR A 3 6.95 -16.03 38.40
CA THR A 3 6.15 -14.82 38.28
C THR A 3 5.73 -14.66 36.83
N ASN A 4 4.43 -14.88 36.58
CA ASN A 4 3.78 -14.63 35.31
C ASN A 4 3.72 -13.10 35.13
N THR A 5 4.76 -12.53 34.50
CA THR A 5 4.71 -11.16 34.04
C THR A 5 3.83 -11.12 32.79
N THR A 6 2.59 -10.72 32.95
CA THR A 6 1.72 -10.32 31.86
C THR A 6 2.48 -9.32 30.98
N PRO A 7 2.61 -9.55 29.67
CA PRO A 7 3.20 -8.53 28.80
C PRO A 7 2.35 -7.27 28.93
N THR A 8 2.93 -6.18 29.36
CA THR A 8 2.31 -4.86 29.26
C THR A 8 2.18 -4.56 27.78
N THR A 9 1.00 -4.78 27.21
CA THR A 9 0.66 -4.38 25.87
C THR A 9 0.54 -2.87 25.86
N THR A 10 1.66 -2.18 25.67
CA THR A 10 1.60 -0.78 25.24
C THR A 10 0.86 -0.75 23.90
N PRO A 11 -0.18 0.07 23.74
CA PRO A 11 -0.86 0.22 22.46
C PRO A 11 0.17 0.59 21.40
N PRO A 12 0.06 0.06 20.17
CA PRO A 12 0.97 0.47 19.11
C PRO A 12 0.82 1.98 18.88
N THR A 13 1.92 2.69 18.95
CA THR A 13 1.94 4.12 18.61
C THR A 13 2.01 4.25 17.09
N TYR A 14 1.02 4.91 16.50
CA TYR A 14 1.07 5.32 15.09
C TYR A 14 1.64 6.73 15.00
N THR A 15 2.59 6.93 14.11
CA THR A 15 3.11 8.27 13.83
C THR A 15 2.18 9.03 12.89
N ASN A 16 2.11 10.34 13.06
CA ASN A 16 1.51 11.26 12.11
C ASN A 16 2.55 11.94 11.22
N SER A 17 3.82 11.57 11.34
CA SER A 17 4.94 12.20 10.65
C SER A 17 4.84 12.05 9.13
N THR A 18 5.11 13.15 8.44
CA THR A 18 5.16 13.22 6.98
C THR A 18 6.59 13.46 6.50
N LEU A 19 7.02 12.65 5.54
CA LEU A 19 8.32 12.78 4.89
C LEU A 19 8.13 13.12 3.41
N LYS A 20 8.94 14.04 2.91
CA LYS A 20 9.04 14.38 1.49
C LYS A 20 10.32 13.81 0.90
N TRP A 21 10.22 13.30 -0.32
CA TRP A 21 11.33 12.79 -1.11
C TRP A 21 11.65 13.76 -2.25
N ASP A 22 12.88 14.24 -2.34
CA ASP A 22 13.34 15.18 -3.38
C ASP A 22 14.01 14.51 -4.59
N GLY A 23 14.03 13.18 -4.61
CA GLY A 23 14.75 12.36 -5.59
C GLY A 23 16.07 11.80 -5.06
N ILE A 24 16.58 12.30 -3.94
CA ILE A 24 17.86 11.93 -3.34
C ILE A 24 17.73 11.67 -1.84
N THR A 25 17.03 12.55 -1.11
CA THR A 25 16.90 12.51 0.35
C THR A 25 15.48 12.70 0.83
N TYR A 26 15.22 12.23 2.05
CA TYR A 26 13.97 12.54 2.75
C TYR A 26 14.16 13.76 3.65
N SER A 27 13.15 14.60 3.70
CA SER A 27 13.03 15.72 4.61
C SER A 27 11.71 15.66 5.38
N ASN A 28 11.69 16.15 6.61
CA ASN A 28 10.45 16.27 7.38
C ASN A 28 9.55 17.33 6.76
N SER A 29 8.25 17.11 6.87
CA SER A 29 7.21 18.06 6.52
C SER A 29 6.23 18.23 7.67
N ALA A 30 5.14 18.99 7.50
CA ALA A 30 4.11 19.09 8.52
C ALA A 30 3.47 17.72 8.78
N ASP A 31 3.25 17.42 10.04
CA ASP A 31 2.59 16.20 10.48
C ASP A 31 1.10 16.20 10.12
N MET A 32 0.53 15.02 9.90
CA MET A 32 -0.93 14.82 9.82
C MET A 32 -1.58 15.21 11.15
N ASN A 33 -2.85 15.57 11.13
CA ASN A 33 -3.59 15.89 12.34
C ASN A 33 -3.75 14.66 13.25
N GLU A 34 -3.93 13.47 12.64
CA GLU A 34 -4.10 12.23 13.39
C GLU A 34 -3.11 11.14 12.93
N GLY A 35 -2.39 10.55 13.89
CA GLY A 35 -1.50 9.40 13.66
C GLY A 35 -2.30 8.13 13.38
N ARG A 36 -2.05 7.48 12.24
CA ARG A 36 -2.78 6.26 11.84
C ARG A 36 -1.95 5.33 10.97
N GLY A 37 -2.33 4.08 10.95
CA GLY A 37 -1.69 3.05 10.14
C GLY A 37 -2.65 2.35 9.19
N ALA A 38 -2.10 1.74 8.15
CA ALA A 38 -2.85 0.99 7.13
C ALA A 38 -3.96 1.79 6.44
N SER A 39 -3.76 3.10 6.30
CA SER A 39 -4.59 4.01 5.51
C SER A 39 -4.30 3.89 4.02
N VAL A 40 -5.20 4.40 3.19
CA VAL A 40 -5.01 4.53 1.75
C VAL A 40 -4.59 5.94 1.38
N GLY A 41 -3.83 6.08 0.29
CA GLY A 41 -3.38 7.37 -0.21
C GLY A 41 -3.72 7.58 -1.67
N ALA A 42 -3.83 8.84 -2.08
CA ALA A 42 -3.96 9.28 -3.47
C ALA A 42 -3.31 10.64 -3.66
N GLY A 43 -3.06 11.03 -4.91
CA GLY A 43 -2.53 12.35 -5.24
C GLY A 43 -1.03 12.39 -5.50
N THR A 44 -0.45 13.57 -5.29
CA THR A 44 0.96 13.86 -5.53
C THR A 44 1.63 14.37 -4.28
N GLN A 45 2.96 14.50 -4.28
CA GLN A 45 3.73 14.99 -3.15
C GLN A 45 3.26 16.36 -2.61
N ASN A 46 2.75 17.23 -3.47
CA ASN A 46 2.29 18.58 -3.08
C ASN A 46 0.76 18.70 -3.00
N ALA A 47 0.03 17.66 -3.36
CA ALA A 47 -1.41 17.58 -3.30
C ALA A 47 -1.83 16.13 -3.02
N ALA A 48 -1.57 15.68 -1.80
CA ALA A 48 -1.85 14.30 -1.36
C ALA A 48 -3.14 14.23 -0.55
N MET A 49 -3.76 13.08 -0.57
CA MET A 49 -4.87 12.70 0.28
C MET A 49 -4.53 11.41 1.02
N VAL A 50 -4.95 11.33 2.28
CA VAL A 50 -4.93 10.11 3.09
C VAL A 50 -6.32 9.87 3.64
N ASN A 51 -6.82 8.63 3.53
CA ASN A 51 -8.13 8.24 4.06
C ASN A 51 -8.08 6.92 4.80
N GLY A 52 -8.94 6.78 5.80
CA GLY A 52 -9.17 5.55 6.54
C GLY A 52 -8.00 5.11 7.42
N GLY A 53 -7.93 3.81 7.67
CA GLY A 53 -6.92 3.19 8.50
C GLY A 53 -7.34 2.98 9.94
N GLN A 54 -6.36 2.84 10.84
CA GLN A 54 -6.61 2.63 12.27
C GLN A 54 -5.81 3.62 13.13
N THR A 55 -6.43 4.11 14.20
CA THR A 55 -5.84 5.00 15.20
C THR A 55 -5.46 4.25 16.48
N PRO A 56 -4.52 4.77 17.29
CA PRO A 56 -4.08 4.14 18.54
C PRO A 56 -5.01 4.42 19.72
N THR A 57 -6.30 4.26 19.57
CA THR A 57 -7.25 4.54 20.66
C THR A 57 -7.21 3.42 21.71
N SER A 58 -6.86 3.76 22.96
CA SER A 58 -6.85 2.83 24.08
C SER A 58 -8.28 2.55 24.59
N PRO A 59 -8.65 1.31 24.95
CA PRO A 59 -7.82 0.09 25.00
C PRO A 59 -7.81 -0.71 23.68
N TYR A 60 -8.51 -0.27 22.64
CA TYR A 60 -8.62 -0.98 21.36
C TYR A 60 -8.25 -0.05 20.19
N ARG A 61 -7.75 -0.65 19.12
CA ARG A 61 -7.55 0.06 17.84
C ARG A 61 -8.92 0.43 17.28
N GLN A 62 -9.07 1.69 16.89
CA GLN A 62 -10.27 2.14 16.20
C GLN A 62 -9.97 2.25 14.71
N TYR A 63 -10.83 1.69 13.88
CA TYR A 63 -10.83 1.92 12.45
C TYR A 63 -11.63 3.20 12.18
N VAL A 64 -11.17 3.98 11.22
CA VAL A 64 -11.71 5.31 10.99
C VAL A 64 -11.89 5.58 9.50
N GLY A 65 -12.86 6.44 9.18
CA GLY A 65 -13.07 6.99 7.83
C GLY A 65 -12.40 8.33 7.58
N TYR A 66 -11.56 8.82 8.48
CA TYR A 66 -10.98 10.16 8.42
C TYR A 66 -10.24 10.44 7.13
N THR A 67 -10.50 11.61 6.56
CA THR A 67 -9.84 12.09 5.34
C THR A 67 -9.04 13.34 5.66
N GLU A 68 -7.78 13.36 5.24
CA GLU A 68 -6.95 14.56 5.33
C GLU A 68 -6.31 14.86 3.97
N HIS A 69 -6.24 16.17 3.65
CA HIS A 69 -5.59 16.70 2.47
C HIS A 69 -4.30 17.43 2.82
N TYR A 70 -3.26 17.17 2.05
CA TYR A 70 -1.97 17.87 2.12
C TYR A 70 -1.83 18.84 0.96
N ASN A 71 -1.55 20.12 1.25
CA ASN A 71 -1.41 21.18 0.24
C ASN A 71 0.04 21.49 -0.15
N GLY A 72 0.98 20.63 0.21
CA GLY A 72 2.41 20.86 0.02
C GLY A 72 3.12 21.45 1.25
N SER A 73 2.36 21.89 2.26
CA SER A 73 2.90 22.52 3.47
C SER A 73 2.20 22.08 4.75
N THR A 74 0.88 21.89 4.71
CA THR A 74 0.05 21.54 5.88
C THR A 74 -1.01 20.51 5.51
N TRP A 75 -1.49 19.79 6.52
CA TRP A 75 -2.63 18.89 6.41
C TRP A 75 -3.91 19.59 6.89
N SER A 76 -5.04 19.26 6.30
CA SER A 76 -6.36 19.74 6.68
C SER A 76 -7.38 18.62 6.62
N GLU A 77 -8.28 18.57 7.59
CA GLU A 77 -9.38 17.62 7.63
C GLU A 77 -10.39 17.91 6.51
N GLN A 78 -10.95 16.82 5.98
CA GLN A 78 -11.98 16.82 4.94
C GLN A 78 -13.16 15.96 5.39
N ALA A 79 -14.19 15.83 4.55
CA ALA A 79 -15.31 14.95 4.81
C ALA A 79 -14.85 13.49 4.87
N ASP A 80 -15.32 12.76 5.87
CA ASP A 80 -14.96 11.36 6.09
C ASP A 80 -15.64 10.42 5.10
N SER A 81 -14.97 9.29 4.79
CA SER A 81 -15.60 8.19 4.08
C SER A 81 -16.67 7.52 4.95
N THR A 82 -17.63 6.86 4.33
CA THR A 82 -18.67 6.14 5.05
C THR A 82 -18.16 4.81 5.60
N GLY A 83 -17.15 4.24 4.97
CA GLY A 83 -16.50 3.02 5.40
C GLY A 83 -15.33 3.26 6.35
N GLU A 84 -15.24 2.45 7.38
CA GLU A 84 -14.16 2.44 8.37
C GLU A 84 -13.32 1.19 8.17
N GLU A 85 -12.61 1.08 7.05
CA GLU A 85 -11.80 -0.09 6.73
C GLU A 85 -10.31 0.19 6.81
N LEU A 86 -9.58 -0.89 7.04
CA LEU A 86 -8.12 -0.94 7.15
C LEU A 86 -7.55 -1.79 6.02
N GLY A 87 -6.44 -1.34 5.44
CA GLY A 87 -5.69 -2.14 4.47
C GLY A 87 -6.40 -2.37 3.15
N GLY A 88 -7.27 -1.45 2.76
CA GLY A 88 -7.83 -1.36 1.42
C GLY A 88 -6.85 -0.77 0.41
N GLY A 89 -7.33 -0.48 -0.79
CA GLY A 89 -6.60 0.23 -1.84
C GLY A 89 -7.13 1.63 -2.06
N GLY A 90 -6.30 2.48 -2.69
CA GLY A 90 -6.71 3.81 -3.14
C GLY A 90 -5.87 4.27 -4.31
N PHE A 91 -6.44 5.11 -5.16
CA PHE A 91 -5.77 5.72 -6.31
C PHE A 91 -6.51 6.97 -6.78
N GLY A 92 -5.89 7.70 -7.70
CA GLY A 92 -6.44 8.95 -8.23
C GLY A 92 -5.66 10.17 -7.76
N THR A 93 -6.36 11.29 -7.62
CA THR A 93 -5.81 12.59 -7.20
C THR A 93 -6.48 13.07 -5.91
N GLN A 94 -5.95 14.14 -5.32
CA GLN A 94 -6.57 14.79 -4.16
C GLN A 94 -8.03 15.23 -4.41
N ASN A 95 -8.38 15.54 -5.65
CA ASN A 95 -9.72 16.05 -6.02
C ASN A 95 -10.64 15.01 -6.66
N ALA A 96 -10.10 13.85 -7.06
CA ALA A 96 -10.86 12.76 -7.65
C ALA A 96 -10.14 11.44 -7.35
N ALA A 97 -10.64 10.72 -6.36
CA ALA A 97 -10.01 9.50 -5.87
C ALA A 97 -11.02 8.37 -5.70
N VAL A 98 -10.49 7.16 -5.71
CA VAL A 98 -11.24 5.93 -5.45
C VAL A 98 -10.60 5.23 -4.26
N ARG A 99 -11.42 4.80 -3.32
CA ARG A 99 -11.09 3.93 -2.21
C ARG A 99 -11.78 2.59 -2.40
N VAL A 100 -11.11 1.50 -2.07
CA VAL A 100 -11.58 0.14 -2.40
C VAL A 100 -11.34 -0.80 -1.24
N GLY A 101 -12.37 -1.48 -0.79
CA GLY A 101 -12.33 -2.63 0.12
C GLY A 101 -11.49 -2.45 1.37
N GLY A 102 -11.03 -3.55 1.90
CA GLY A 102 -10.24 -3.61 3.13
C GLY A 102 -10.82 -4.58 4.16
N LEU A 103 -10.59 -4.32 5.43
CA LEU A 103 -11.11 -5.07 6.57
C LEU A 103 -11.96 -4.15 7.43
N THR A 104 -13.23 -4.51 7.68
CA THR A 104 -14.09 -3.78 8.61
C THR A 104 -13.77 -4.09 10.07
N PRO A 105 -14.06 -3.14 10.98
CA PRO A 105 -13.81 -3.36 12.40
C PRO A 105 -14.69 -4.48 12.99
N GLN A 106 -14.07 -5.26 13.87
CA GLN A 106 -14.73 -6.08 14.89
C GLN A 106 -15.79 -7.08 14.43
N SER A 107 -15.84 -7.49 13.18
CA SER A 107 -16.66 -8.63 12.81
C SER A 107 -15.94 -9.94 13.14
N SER A 108 -16.60 -10.84 13.85
CA SER A 108 -16.16 -12.23 13.99
C SER A 108 -17.22 -13.13 13.37
N PRO A 109 -16.95 -13.77 12.23
CA PRO A 109 -15.69 -13.78 11.46
C PRO A 109 -15.37 -12.42 10.80
N ALA A 110 -14.08 -12.19 10.53
CA ALA A 110 -13.59 -10.96 9.88
C ALA A 110 -14.32 -10.73 8.54
N ASN A 111 -14.80 -9.51 8.32
CA ASN A 111 -15.48 -9.14 7.09
C ASN A 111 -14.54 -8.31 6.19
N TYR A 112 -14.46 -8.70 4.93
CA TYR A 112 -13.67 -8.06 3.90
C TYR A 112 -14.61 -7.56 2.79
N PRO A 113 -15.19 -6.37 2.94
CA PRO A 113 -16.12 -5.84 1.97
C PRO A 113 -15.44 -5.59 0.62
N ASN A 114 -16.25 -5.65 -0.43
CA ASN A 114 -15.85 -5.30 -1.79
C ASN A 114 -16.35 -3.92 -2.21
N ASN A 115 -16.71 -3.09 -1.25
CA ASN A 115 -17.20 -1.74 -1.48
C ASN A 115 -16.16 -0.86 -2.18
N THR A 116 -16.68 0.05 -2.98
CA THR A 116 -15.92 1.14 -3.59
C THR A 116 -16.52 2.46 -3.15
N GLU A 117 -15.70 3.40 -2.73
CA GLU A 117 -16.11 4.78 -2.46
C GLU A 117 -15.36 5.73 -3.37
N ILE A 118 -16.08 6.74 -3.85
CA ILE A 118 -15.60 7.72 -4.83
C ILE A 118 -15.57 9.10 -4.17
N TRP A 119 -14.41 9.73 -4.22
CA TRP A 119 -14.18 11.10 -3.78
C TRP A 119 -14.29 12.07 -4.96
N ASN A 120 -15.14 13.10 -4.84
CA ASN A 120 -15.39 14.09 -5.88
C ASN A 120 -14.69 15.45 -5.64
N GLY A 121 -13.77 15.51 -4.69
CA GLY A 121 -13.10 16.74 -4.26
C GLY A 121 -13.72 17.39 -3.02
N THR A 122 -14.93 16.95 -2.59
CA THR A 122 -15.67 17.54 -1.48
C THR A 122 -16.29 16.50 -0.54
N SER A 123 -16.75 15.39 -1.08
CA SER A 123 -17.44 14.32 -0.33
C SER A 123 -17.21 12.95 -0.95
N TRP A 124 -17.39 11.92 -0.13
CA TRP A 124 -17.40 10.53 -0.55
C TRP A 124 -18.81 10.08 -0.94
N SER A 125 -18.90 9.19 -1.90
CA SER A 125 -20.13 8.52 -2.31
C SER A 125 -19.84 7.08 -2.68
N ASN A 126 -20.83 6.18 -2.50
CA ASN A 126 -20.68 4.78 -2.90
C ASN A 126 -20.59 4.68 -4.42
N GLY A 127 -19.65 3.88 -4.89
CA GLY A 127 -19.50 3.41 -6.25
C GLY A 127 -19.91 1.94 -6.39
N PRO A 128 -19.83 1.36 -7.60
CA PRO A 128 -20.05 -0.07 -7.81
C PRO A 128 -18.94 -0.90 -7.15
N ASP A 129 -19.33 -1.97 -6.48
CA ASP A 129 -18.45 -2.88 -5.79
C ASP A 129 -17.49 -3.59 -6.76
N HIS A 130 -16.27 -3.86 -6.29
CA HIS A 130 -15.35 -4.72 -7.03
C HIS A 130 -15.78 -6.22 -6.89
N ASN A 131 -15.29 -7.06 -7.80
CA ASN A 131 -15.84 -8.42 -7.95
C ASN A 131 -15.39 -9.42 -6.87
N ASP A 132 -14.34 -9.15 -6.11
CA ASP A 132 -13.78 -10.09 -5.14
C ASP A 132 -13.84 -9.56 -3.70
N SER A 133 -14.86 -9.98 -2.99
CA SER A 133 -14.96 -9.80 -1.55
C SER A 133 -13.96 -10.68 -0.83
N ASN A 134 -13.27 -10.62 0.04
CA ASN A 134 -12.30 -11.49 0.75
C ASN A 134 -10.84 -11.16 0.44
N ARG A 135 -10.53 -9.88 0.21
CA ARG A 135 -9.14 -9.48 0.13
C ARG A 135 -8.86 -8.12 0.80
N ARG A 136 -7.67 -8.00 1.31
CA ARG A 136 -7.08 -6.78 1.84
C ARG A 136 -5.59 -6.75 1.53
N PHE A 137 -4.94 -5.62 1.80
CA PHE A 137 -3.50 -5.44 1.57
C PHE A 137 -3.06 -5.83 0.17
N PHE A 138 -3.85 -5.46 -0.82
CA PHE A 138 -3.56 -5.58 -2.23
C PHE A 138 -2.86 -4.32 -2.74
N GLY A 139 -2.06 -4.45 -3.79
CA GLY A 139 -1.50 -3.30 -4.49
C GLY A 139 -2.58 -2.56 -5.26
N SER A 140 -2.55 -1.24 -5.22
CA SER A 140 -3.48 -0.38 -5.95
C SER A 140 -2.74 0.79 -6.58
N GLY A 141 -3.27 1.33 -7.69
CA GLY A 141 -2.68 2.47 -8.38
C GLY A 141 -3.51 2.93 -9.57
N GLY A 142 -3.12 4.05 -10.15
CA GLY A 142 -3.74 4.61 -11.35
C GLY A 142 -4.35 5.98 -11.15
N SER A 143 -4.98 6.48 -12.22
CA SER A 143 -5.83 7.66 -12.20
C SER A 143 -7.27 7.29 -11.85
N PHE A 144 -8.09 8.31 -11.62
CA PHE A 144 -9.52 8.14 -11.32
C PHE A 144 -10.27 7.29 -12.36
N ASP A 145 -9.91 7.38 -13.63
CA ASP A 145 -10.51 6.70 -14.78
C ASP A 145 -9.68 5.52 -15.32
N ALA A 146 -8.57 5.20 -14.70
CA ALA A 146 -7.69 4.13 -15.14
C ALA A 146 -7.00 3.46 -13.93
N GLY A 147 -7.81 2.93 -13.01
CA GLY A 147 -7.35 2.28 -11.79
C GLY A 147 -7.07 0.80 -11.96
N ILE A 148 -6.26 0.26 -11.06
CA ILE A 148 -5.97 -1.18 -10.97
C ILE A 148 -5.77 -1.58 -9.52
N ILE A 149 -6.30 -2.76 -9.16
CA ILE A 149 -6.02 -3.46 -7.92
C ILE A 149 -5.51 -4.86 -8.23
N ALA A 150 -4.48 -5.31 -7.51
CA ALA A 150 -3.81 -6.56 -7.82
C ALA A 150 -3.42 -7.34 -6.58
N ALA A 151 -3.65 -8.64 -6.62
CA ALA A 151 -3.32 -9.61 -5.57
C ALA A 151 -4.04 -9.32 -4.23
N GLY A 152 -3.34 -9.44 -3.09
CA GLY A 152 -3.97 -9.36 -1.78
C GLY A 152 -4.55 -10.70 -1.32
N GLY A 153 -5.27 -10.69 -0.20
CA GLY A 153 -5.89 -11.91 0.31
C GLY A 153 -6.40 -11.78 1.73
N THR A 154 -6.86 -12.88 2.29
CA THR A 154 -7.23 -13.00 3.71
C THR A 154 -6.16 -13.80 4.44
N TYR A 155 -5.66 -13.26 5.55
CA TYR A 155 -4.63 -13.96 6.33
C TYR A 155 -5.18 -15.31 6.87
N PRO A 156 -4.42 -16.42 6.80
CA PRO A 156 -3.03 -16.52 6.34
C PRO A 156 -2.85 -16.72 4.81
N GLY A 157 -3.92 -16.62 4.02
CA GLY A 157 -3.89 -16.82 2.58
C GLY A 157 -3.39 -15.60 1.79
N SER A 158 -2.80 -15.86 0.65
CA SER A 158 -2.46 -14.86 -0.35
C SER A 158 -3.26 -15.12 -1.63
N GLY A 159 -3.54 -14.07 -2.40
CA GLY A 159 -4.29 -14.14 -3.64
C GLY A 159 -3.51 -13.56 -4.81
N ASN A 160 -4.01 -13.84 -6.02
CA ASN A 160 -3.43 -13.34 -7.27
C ASN A 160 -4.46 -12.65 -8.16
N LYS A 161 -5.71 -12.50 -7.73
CA LYS A 161 -6.76 -11.85 -8.51
C LYS A 161 -6.44 -10.39 -8.77
N SER A 162 -6.84 -9.91 -9.94
CA SER A 162 -6.63 -8.52 -10.35
C SER A 162 -7.87 -7.98 -11.05
N GLU A 163 -8.12 -6.69 -10.86
CA GLU A 163 -9.25 -5.97 -11.46
C GLU A 163 -8.81 -4.58 -11.88
N THR A 164 -9.39 -4.09 -12.97
CA THR A 164 -9.21 -2.73 -13.45
C THR A 164 -10.49 -1.92 -13.31
N TRP A 165 -10.32 -0.63 -13.07
CA TRP A 165 -11.36 0.38 -12.95
C TRP A 165 -11.28 1.36 -14.14
N ASP A 166 -12.42 1.67 -14.77
CA ASP A 166 -12.52 2.55 -15.94
C ASP A 166 -13.14 3.92 -15.64
N GLY A 167 -13.33 4.27 -14.37
CA GLY A 167 -14.06 5.46 -13.91
C GLY A 167 -15.51 5.19 -13.55
N THR A 168 -16.08 4.05 -13.94
CA THR A 168 -17.49 3.70 -13.74
C THR A 168 -17.74 2.27 -13.29
N SER A 169 -16.84 1.33 -13.62
CA SER A 169 -17.05 -0.09 -13.35
C SER A 169 -15.72 -0.85 -13.15
N TRP A 170 -15.81 -2.00 -12.48
CA TRP A 170 -14.72 -2.93 -12.28
C TRP A 170 -14.77 -4.08 -13.30
N THR A 171 -13.62 -4.41 -13.85
CA THR A 171 -13.44 -5.55 -14.76
C THR A 171 -12.39 -6.49 -14.22
N VAL A 172 -12.73 -7.77 -14.08
CA VAL A 172 -11.77 -8.83 -13.72
C VAL A 172 -10.83 -9.05 -14.90
N ILE A 173 -9.53 -9.07 -14.59
CA ILE A 173 -8.46 -9.27 -15.57
C ILE A 173 -7.63 -10.50 -15.21
N ASN A 174 -6.64 -10.84 -16.04
CA ASN A 174 -5.72 -11.93 -15.77
C ASN A 174 -5.06 -11.76 -14.38
N PRO A 175 -4.90 -12.83 -13.62
CA PRO A 175 -4.30 -12.77 -12.30
C PRO A 175 -2.79 -12.49 -12.39
N THR A 176 -2.20 -11.98 -11.29
CA THR A 176 -0.75 -11.92 -11.13
C THR A 176 -0.14 -13.33 -11.21
N VAL A 177 1.10 -13.42 -11.71
CA VAL A 177 1.79 -14.71 -11.84
C VAL A 177 1.98 -15.40 -10.49
N GLN A 178 2.13 -14.61 -9.44
CA GLN A 178 2.35 -15.10 -8.08
C GLN A 178 1.25 -14.59 -7.15
N SER A 179 0.81 -15.46 -6.25
CA SER A 179 -0.07 -15.06 -5.14
C SER A 179 0.74 -14.27 -4.11
N VAL A 180 0.32 -13.04 -3.82
CA VAL A 180 1.02 -12.14 -2.90
C VAL A 180 0.04 -11.45 -1.94
N PHE A 181 0.53 -11.02 -0.80
CA PHE A 181 -0.22 -10.33 0.24
C PHE A 181 0.66 -9.20 0.81
N GLY A 182 0.10 -8.01 0.96
CA GLY A 182 0.87 -6.85 1.41
C GLY A 182 1.84 -6.31 0.36
N ASN A 183 1.46 -6.39 -0.92
CA ASN A 183 2.23 -5.83 -2.03
C ASN A 183 1.87 -4.37 -2.26
N SER A 184 2.79 -3.65 -2.89
CA SER A 184 2.56 -2.30 -3.43
C SER A 184 2.44 -2.34 -4.95
N LEU A 185 1.81 -1.33 -5.54
CA LEU A 185 1.64 -1.24 -6.98
C LEU A 185 1.92 0.19 -7.45
N ALA A 186 2.65 0.32 -8.55
CA ALA A 186 2.82 1.56 -9.30
C ALA A 186 2.28 1.39 -10.72
N GLY A 187 1.69 2.45 -11.28
CA GLY A 187 1.13 2.44 -12.63
C GLY A 187 -0.39 2.48 -12.64
N SER A 188 -0.99 2.00 -13.73
CA SER A 188 -2.43 2.09 -13.99
C SER A 188 -2.96 0.83 -14.67
N SER A 189 -4.26 0.83 -15.03
CA SER A 189 -4.93 -0.25 -15.77
C SER A 189 -4.28 -0.61 -17.11
N ASN A 190 -3.46 0.26 -17.67
CA ASN A 190 -2.78 0.02 -18.95
C ASN A 190 -1.35 -0.49 -18.79
N SER A 191 -0.72 -0.24 -17.67
CA SER A 191 0.63 -0.71 -17.36
C SER A 191 0.91 -0.54 -15.87
N ALA A 192 1.23 -1.62 -15.18
CA ALA A 192 1.49 -1.60 -13.76
C ALA A 192 2.66 -2.51 -13.36
N HIS A 193 3.26 -2.20 -12.23
CA HIS A 193 4.28 -3.00 -11.60
C HIS A 193 3.92 -3.24 -10.13
N THR A 194 3.71 -4.51 -9.76
CA THR A 194 3.50 -4.90 -8.36
C THR A 194 4.81 -5.37 -7.75
N VAL A 195 5.07 -4.97 -6.51
CA VAL A 195 6.32 -5.29 -5.82
C VAL A 195 6.09 -5.70 -4.39
N GLY A 196 6.93 -6.62 -3.92
CA GLY A 196 6.96 -7.08 -2.54
C GLY A 196 5.83 -8.03 -2.17
N THR A 197 5.96 -8.69 -1.06
CA THR A 197 4.91 -9.50 -0.42
C THR A 197 5.25 -9.74 1.04
N HIS A 198 4.22 -9.81 1.87
CA HIS A 198 4.37 -10.18 3.28
C HIS A 198 4.48 -11.70 3.49
N CYS A 199 4.11 -12.52 2.53
CA CYS A 199 3.99 -13.95 2.76
C CYS A 199 5.29 -14.73 2.63
N GLN A 200 5.38 -15.65 3.49
CA GLN A 200 6.25 -16.75 3.85
C GLN A 200 6.85 -17.59 2.71
N VAL A 201 6.48 -17.34 1.46
CA VAL A 201 6.95 -18.09 0.31
C VAL A 201 7.97 -17.26 -0.45
N ASN A 202 9.21 -17.73 -0.48
CA ASN A 202 10.32 -17.15 -1.25
C ASN A 202 10.75 -15.70 -0.93
N GLY A 203 10.62 -15.27 0.32
CA GLY A 203 11.39 -14.13 0.81
C GLY A 203 10.88 -12.72 0.48
N GLY A 204 9.71 -12.55 -0.12
CA GLY A 204 9.12 -11.20 -0.27
C GLY A 204 9.78 -10.28 -1.30
N GLN A 205 10.61 -10.80 -2.19
CA GLN A 205 11.34 -10.02 -3.21
C GLN A 205 10.61 -9.93 -4.56
N PHE A 206 9.45 -10.55 -4.68
CA PHE A 206 8.75 -10.68 -5.96
C PHE A 206 8.30 -9.36 -6.56
N SER A 207 8.28 -9.34 -7.89
CA SER A 207 7.56 -8.35 -8.66
C SER A 207 6.87 -8.95 -9.88
N ASN A 208 5.80 -8.29 -10.32
CA ASN A 208 5.09 -8.66 -11.53
C ASN A 208 4.84 -7.40 -12.37
N TYR A 209 5.06 -7.49 -13.66
CA TYR A 209 4.66 -6.47 -14.63
C TYR A 209 3.31 -6.81 -15.24
N PHE A 210 2.48 -5.81 -15.39
CA PHE A 210 1.25 -5.83 -16.16
C PHE A 210 1.41 -4.92 -17.38
N ASP A 211 1.10 -5.42 -18.56
CA ASP A 211 1.24 -4.71 -19.84
C ASP A 211 -0.10 -4.20 -20.41
N GLY A 212 -1.15 -4.20 -19.59
CA GLY A 212 -2.51 -3.90 -19.98
C GLY A 212 -3.34 -5.14 -20.35
N LEU A 213 -2.71 -6.30 -20.52
CA LEU A 213 -3.38 -7.55 -20.89
C LEU A 213 -2.98 -8.71 -19.97
N THR A 214 -1.69 -8.89 -19.73
CA THR A 214 -1.16 -10.04 -18.97
C THR A 214 -0.10 -9.61 -17.97
N TYR A 215 0.11 -10.47 -16.96
CA TYR A 215 1.21 -10.34 -16.02
C TYR A 215 2.40 -11.23 -16.40
N ARG A 216 3.59 -10.74 -16.13
CA ARG A 216 4.85 -11.48 -16.22
C ARG A 216 5.72 -11.21 -15.00
N ILE A 217 6.64 -12.12 -14.68
CA ILE A 217 7.60 -11.94 -13.58
C ILE A 217 8.54 -10.78 -13.93
N GLY A 218 8.71 -9.89 -12.97
CA GLY A 218 9.67 -8.78 -13.02
C GLY A 218 10.95 -9.10 -12.22
N PRO A 219 11.91 -8.17 -12.14
CA PRO A 219 13.11 -8.32 -11.35
C PRO A 219 12.76 -8.33 -9.85
N ASN A 220 13.51 -9.11 -9.09
CA ASN A 220 13.35 -9.15 -7.65
C ASN A 220 13.81 -7.84 -6.99
N LEU A 221 13.15 -7.47 -5.88
CA LEU A 221 13.66 -6.47 -4.96
C LEU A 221 15.03 -6.89 -4.41
N ASN A 222 15.89 -5.92 -4.11
CA ASN A 222 17.16 -6.20 -3.42
C ASN A 222 16.95 -6.68 -1.98
N ASN A 223 15.89 -6.18 -1.33
CA ASN A 223 15.53 -6.60 0.02
C ASN A 223 14.10 -7.14 0.04
N ALA A 224 13.94 -8.32 0.64
CA ALA A 224 12.63 -8.94 0.86
C ALA A 224 11.80 -8.12 1.84
N ARG A 225 10.61 -7.68 1.43
CA ARG A 225 9.69 -6.92 2.30
C ARG A 225 8.28 -6.83 1.71
N GLY A 226 7.33 -6.62 2.60
CA GLY A 226 5.94 -6.31 2.28
C GLY A 226 5.43 -5.17 3.12
N PHE A 227 4.18 -4.78 2.93
CA PHE A 227 3.52 -3.68 3.65
C PHE A 227 4.28 -2.34 3.58
N ALA A 228 4.94 -2.05 2.49
CA ALA A 228 5.59 -0.77 2.25
C ALA A 228 4.61 0.35 1.79
N GLY A 229 3.35 0.19 2.07
CA GLY A 229 2.26 0.98 1.54
C GLY A 229 1.55 0.22 0.41
N THR A 230 0.28 0.48 0.20
CA THR A 230 -0.50 -0.15 -0.88
C THR A 230 -0.16 0.43 -2.24
N ASN A 231 0.36 1.66 -2.27
CA ASN A 231 0.76 2.38 -3.48
C ASN A 231 2.26 2.61 -3.48
N ALA A 232 2.95 2.14 -4.52
CA ALA A 232 4.28 2.62 -4.84
C ALA A 232 4.16 3.95 -5.59
N ALA A 233 4.96 4.94 -5.23
CA ALA A 233 4.89 6.24 -5.86
C ALA A 233 5.55 6.23 -7.23
N GLY A 234 4.82 6.58 -8.28
CA GLY A 234 5.34 6.73 -9.63
C GLY A 234 4.62 5.91 -10.71
N LEU A 235 5.28 5.80 -11.85
CA LEU A 235 4.81 5.04 -13.01
C LEU A 235 5.30 3.59 -12.94
N SER A 236 4.68 2.69 -13.70
CA SER A 236 5.13 1.29 -13.83
C SER A 236 6.59 1.16 -14.25
N SER A 237 7.10 2.11 -15.02
CA SER A 237 8.49 2.14 -15.51
C SER A 237 9.47 2.89 -14.60
N CYS A 238 8.99 3.70 -13.68
CA CYS A 238 9.83 4.44 -12.73
C CYS A 238 9.04 4.73 -11.47
N HIS A 239 9.40 4.09 -10.37
CA HIS A 239 8.69 4.25 -9.11
C HIS A 239 9.58 4.06 -7.89
N LEU A 240 9.10 4.60 -6.78
CA LEU A 240 9.72 4.53 -5.47
C LEU A 240 8.99 3.49 -4.62
N TYR A 241 9.76 2.60 -4.01
CA TYR A 241 9.28 1.62 -3.03
C TYR A 241 10.01 1.82 -1.70
N ALA A 242 9.31 2.31 -0.70
CA ALA A 242 9.91 2.76 0.56
C ALA A 242 9.27 2.10 1.78
N GLY A 243 10.09 1.83 2.80
CA GLY A 243 9.65 1.26 4.07
C GLY A 243 9.28 -0.22 3.98
N GLY A 244 8.27 -0.61 4.75
CA GLY A 244 7.79 -1.97 4.84
C GLY A 244 8.39 -2.79 5.98
N SER A 245 7.98 -4.04 6.07
CA SER A 245 8.48 -5.00 7.04
C SER A 245 9.10 -6.21 6.36
N SER A 246 10.20 -6.69 6.88
CA SER A 246 10.83 -7.94 6.47
C SER A 246 10.63 -9.01 7.53
N TYR A 247 10.45 -10.26 7.08
CA TYR A 247 10.50 -11.43 7.94
C TYR A 247 11.79 -12.18 7.63
N PRO A 248 12.69 -12.40 8.62
CA PRO A 248 13.77 -13.34 8.41
C PRO A 248 13.20 -14.75 8.24
N ALA A 249 13.53 -15.42 7.16
CA ALA A 249 13.27 -16.87 7.03
C ALA A 249 14.36 -17.65 7.80
N PRO A 250 14.04 -18.80 8.43
CA PRO A 250 12.81 -19.54 8.48
C PRO A 250 12.01 -19.34 9.76
N ILE A 251 10.74 -19.60 9.67
CA ILE A 251 9.73 -19.37 10.66
C ILE A 251 9.93 -20.24 11.89
N GLY A 252 10.37 -19.64 12.99
CA GLY A 252 10.14 -20.17 14.33
C GLY A 252 8.87 -19.56 14.92
N PRO A 253 8.36 -20.06 16.06
CA PRO A 253 7.10 -19.64 16.65
C PRO A 253 7.04 -18.18 17.11
N VAL A 254 8.13 -17.41 16.93
CA VAL A 254 8.19 -15.97 17.22
C VAL A 254 8.97 -15.28 16.10
N ALA A 255 8.29 -14.90 15.03
CA ALA A 255 8.89 -14.06 14.00
C ALA A 255 8.81 -12.59 14.43
N TYR A 256 9.95 -11.97 14.71
CA TYR A 256 10.04 -10.53 14.90
C TYR A 256 9.95 -9.84 13.53
N GLN A 257 8.96 -8.98 13.36
CA GLN A 257 8.93 -8.07 12.22
C GLN A 257 10.01 -7.00 12.43
N THR A 258 10.95 -6.91 11.51
CA THR A 258 11.86 -5.76 11.46
C THR A 258 11.28 -4.75 10.47
N HIS A 259 10.92 -3.57 10.98
CA HIS A 259 10.52 -2.46 10.12
C HIS A 259 11.79 -1.82 9.53
N GLY A 260 11.84 -1.76 8.20
CA GLY A 260 12.99 -1.21 7.48
C GLY A 260 12.74 0.20 7.02
N SER A 261 13.75 1.06 7.15
CA SER A 261 13.79 2.39 6.52
C SER A 261 14.36 2.35 5.11
N CYS A 262 14.48 1.16 4.52
CA CYS A 262 15.05 1.01 3.18
C CYS A 262 14.15 1.59 2.10
N THR A 263 14.77 2.26 1.14
CA THR A 263 14.11 2.79 -0.06
C THR A 263 14.77 2.17 -1.29
N GLU A 264 13.96 1.74 -2.23
CA GLU A 264 14.42 1.25 -3.52
C GLU A 264 13.74 2.03 -4.65
N ILE A 265 14.51 2.46 -5.64
CA ILE A 265 14.01 3.10 -6.85
C ILE A 265 14.09 2.07 -7.96
N TYR A 266 12.96 1.85 -8.61
CA TYR A 266 12.88 1.08 -9.83
C TYR A 266 12.94 2.01 -11.04
N THR A 267 13.82 1.68 -11.99
CA THR A 267 13.92 2.39 -13.26
C THR A 267 14.04 1.37 -14.39
N ALA A 268 13.08 1.35 -15.29
CA ALA A 268 13.14 0.55 -16.50
C ALA A 268 13.63 1.40 -17.67
N ARG A 269 14.67 0.97 -18.36
CA ARG A 269 15.04 1.52 -19.67
C ARG A 269 14.03 1.08 -20.74
N ASN A 270 13.44 -0.09 -20.54
CA ASN A 270 12.21 -0.57 -21.18
C ASN A 270 11.54 -1.55 -20.21
N LEU A 271 10.26 -1.87 -20.39
CA LEU A 271 9.50 -2.77 -19.48
C LEU A 271 10.07 -4.20 -19.38
N THR A 272 11.11 -4.54 -20.12
CA THR A 272 11.74 -5.87 -20.14
C THR A 272 13.06 -5.95 -19.39
N THR A 273 13.71 -4.82 -19.11
CA THR A 273 15.09 -4.78 -18.60
C THR A 273 15.30 -3.80 -17.46
N GLY A 274 14.27 -3.59 -16.63
CA GLY A 274 14.37 -2.75 -15.45
C GLY A 274 15.18 -3.39 -14.32
N SER A 275 15.77 -2.59 -13.48
CA SER A 275 16.47 -2.99 -12.27
C SER A 275 16.09 -2.09 -11.09
N PHE A 276 16.15 -2.65 -9.87
CA PHE A 276 16.04 -1.85 -8.65
C PHE A 276 17.41 -1.29 -8.25
N ALA A 277 17.48 -0.01 -7.99
CA ALA A 277 18.61 0.62 -7.33
C ALA A 277 18.29 0.81 -5.85
N ARG A 278 19.22 0.45 -4.98
CA ARG A 278 19.12 0.73 -3.55
C ARG A 278 19.63 2.14 -3.27
N VAL A 279 18.84 2.93 -2.56
CA VAL A 279 19.30 4.20 -1.95
C VAL A 279 19.60 3.91 -0.48
N ASP A 280 20.86 4.01 -0.11
CA ASP A 280 21.30 3.87 1.29
C ASP A 280 21.26 5.25 1.95
N ILE A 281 20.33 5.44 2.89
CA ILE A 281 20.12 6.71 3.59
C ILE A 281 21.18 6.95 4.67
N SER A 282 21.93 5.92 5.08
CA SER A 282 22.93 6.03 6.14
C SER A 282 24.26 6.64 5.69
N GLY A 283 24.43 6.96 4.40
CA GLY A 283 25.69 7.49 3.91
C GLY A 283 25.77 7.80 2.42
N LEU A 284 24.74 8.44 1.84
CA LEU A 284 24.79 9.05 0.48
C LEU A 284 25.62 8.28 -0.57
N LYS A 285 25.37 7.02 -0.77
CA LYS A 285 25.97 6.26 -1.88
C LYS A 285 24.87 5.62 -2.70
N VAL A 286 24.66 6.14 -3.90
CA VAL A 286 23.89 5.48 -4.94
C VAL A 286 24.74 4.36 -5.51
N HIS A 287 24.39 3.12 -5.25
CA HIS A 287 25.05 1.99 -5.92
C HIS A 287 24.19 1.57 -7.12
N ASN A 288 24.63 1.93 -8.30
CA ASN A 288 24.13 1.34 -9.54
C ASN A 288 24.68 -0.08 -9.62
N ILE A 289 23.82 -1.06 -9.48
CA ILE A 289 24.16 -2.45 -9.78
C ILE A 289 23.76 -2.69 -11.23
N GLN A 290 24.76 -2.64 -12.12
CA GLN A 290 24.63 -3.18 -13.47
C GLN A 290 24.77 -4.71 -13.37
N SER A 291 23.80 -5.42 -13.86
CA SER A 291 23.91 -6.84 -14.20
C SER A 291 24.25 -7.02 -15.67
#